data_3688627390e6ac1bd8b84e5dbd2367ca
#
_entry.id   3688627390e6ac1bd8b84e5dbd2367ca
#
_cell.length_a   1.000
_cell.length_b   1.000
_cell.length_c   1.000
_cell.angle_alpha   90.00
_cell.angle_beta   90.00
_cell.angle_gamma   90.00
#
_symmetry.space_group_name_H-M   'P 1'
#
loop_
_entity.id
_entity.type
_entity.pdbx_description
1 polymer ?
#
loop_
_entity_poly.entity_id
_entity_poly.type
_entity_poly.pdbx_seq_one_letter_code
_entity_poly.pdbx_strand_id
1 'polypeptide(L)'
;MKGILIYIIIGMGLLTACKSESSNNGDLDGFWQMTGRPGLTWSFQGKILEFRDVNSVHPDMMAKFRHEGNLLIVYDLRVLDRDAGDQPVTESERENLRAYGINSLEEEQFQIRQLSSDDMHLESDSESLYFQKY
;
A
#
# COMPACT_ATOMS: atom_id res chain seq x y z
N MET A 1 0.10 -36.03 -28.32
CA MET A 1 1.25 -36.12 -27.58
C MET A 1 1.88 -34.82 -27.24
N LYS A 2 2.00 -33.96 -28.15
CA LYS A 2 2.53 -32.71 -27.82
C LYS A 2 1.67 -31.99 -26.85
N GLY A 3 0.39 -32.06 -26.96
CA GLY A 3 -0.48 -31.36 -26.06
C GLY A 3 -0.26 -31.70 -24.61
N ILE A 4 0.23 -32.86 -24.38
CA ILE A 4 0.46 -33.30 -23.02
C ILE A 4 1.50 -32.45 -22.29
N LEU A 5 2.54 -32.13 -23.00
CA LEU A 5 3.58 -31.35 -22.40
C LEU A 5 3.09 -29.98 -21.99
N ILE A 6 2.30 -29.40 -22.83
CA ILE A 6 1.83 -28.06 -22.58
C ILE A 6 1.03 -27.94 -21.31
N TYR A 7 0.15 -28.86 -21.08
CA TYR A 7 -0.69 -28.70 -19.93
C TYR A 7 0.05 -28.96 -18.64
N ILE A 8 1.15 -29.68 -18.71
CA ILE A 8 1.95 -29.89 -17.53
C ILE A 8 2.55 -28.59 -17.06
N ILE A 9 3.04 -27.82 -17.99
CA ILE A 9 3.65 -26.55 -17.65
C ILE A 9 2.63 -25.62 -17.02
N ILE A 10 1.46 -25.60 -17.54
CA ILE A 10 0.42 -24.77 -17.01
C ILE A 10 0.12 -25.12 -15.58
N GLY A 11 0.08 -26.39 -15.29
CA GLY A 11 -0.20 -26.81 -13.93
C GLY A 11 0.84 -26.28 -12.95
N MET A 12 2.07 -26.29 -13.35
CA MET A 12 3.10 -25.81 -12.45
C MET A 12 2.98 -24.34 -12.19
N GLY A 13 2.64 -23.60 -13.21
CA GLY A 13 2.46 -22.19 -13.02
C GLY A 13 1.38 -21.87 -12.02
N LEU A 14 0.31 -22.63 -12.06
CA LEU A 14 -0.77 -22.40 -11.12
C LEU A 14 -0.34 -22.64 -9.69
N LEU A 15 0.40 -23.68 -9.45
CA LEU A 15 0.84 -23.98 -8.11
C LEU A 15 1.66 -22.86 -7.54
N THR A 16 2.55 -22.34 -8.33
CA THR A 16 3.41 -21.28 -7.88
C THR A 16 2.59 -20.05 -7.52
N ALA A 17 1.66 -19.72 -8.36
CA ALA A 17 0.83 -18.55 -8.11
C ALA A 17 0.05 -18.68 -6.82
N CYS A 18 -0.51 -19.82 -6.57
CA CYS A 18 -1.32 -20.00 -5.37
C CYS A 18 -0.52 -19.78 -4.11
N LYS A 19 0.71 -20.19 -4.09
CA LYS A 19 1.49 -20.03 -2.89
C LYS A 19 1.90 -18.61 -2.64
N SER A 20 2.28 -17.92 -3.69
CA SER A 20 2.87 -16.61 -3.50
C SER A 20 1.88 -15.57 -3.04
N GLU A 21 0.61 -15.75 -3.30
CA GLU A 21 -0.32 -14.68 -2.99
C GLU A 21 -0.84 -14.70 -1.57
N SER A 22 -0.59 -15.72 -0.82
CA SER A 22 -1.24 -15.88 0.47
C SER A 22 -1.02 -14.70 1.41
N SER A 23 0.19 -14.23 1.53
CA SER A 23 0.44 -13.13 2.46
C SER A 23 1.68 -12.36 2.10
N ASN A 24 2.28 -12.68 0.97
CA ASN A 24 3.55 -12.09 0.63
C ASN A 24 3.39 -10.98 -0.38
N ASN A 25 3.65 -9.76 0.05
CA ASN A 25 3.63 -8.61 -0.83
C ASN A 25 5.04 -8.28 -1.36
N GLY A 26 5.99 -9.16 -1.13
CA GLY A 26 7.35 -8.95 -1.58
C GLY A 26 7.99 -7.78 -0.88
N ASP A 27 8.70 -6.98 -1.63
CA ASP A 27 9.41 -5.84 -1.04
C ASP A 27 8.48 -4.77 -0.50
N LEU A 28 7.20 -4.84 -0.84
CA LEU A 28 6.24 -3.85 -0.35
C LEU A 28 5.99 -3.97 1.14
N ASP A 29 6.01 -5.19 1.67
CA ASP A 29 5.75 -5.40 3.10
C ASP A 29 6.75 -4.68 3.97
N GLY A 30 6.27 -4.16 5.10
CA GLY A 30 7.14 -3.57 6.11
C GLY A 30 6.79 -2.13 6.38
N PHE A 31 7.73 -1.44 7.03
CA PHE A 31 7.58 -0.07 7.46
C PHE A 31 8.38 0.86 6.56
N TRP A 32 7.73 1.91 6.07
CA TRP A 32 8.33 2.85 5.14
C TRP A 32 8.24 4.26 5.70
N GLN A 33 9.37 4.96 5.71
CA GLN A 33 9.43 6.36 6.12
C GLN A 33 9.31 7.22 4.87
N MET A 34 8.39 8.19 4.90
CA MET A 34 8.23 9.11 3.78
C MET A 34 9.42 10.06 3.72
N THR A 35 10.06 10.14 2.57
CA THR A 35 11.20 11.04 2.39
C THR A 35 10.68 12.47 2.29
N GLY A 36 11.30 13.36 3.06
CA GLY A 36 10.89 14.76 3.04
C GLY A 36 9.70 15.08 3.92
N ARG A 37 9.13 14.09 4.58
CA ARG A 37 8.01 14.29 5.51
C ARG A 37 8.34 13.57 6.81
N PRO A 38 9.18 14.17 7.66
CA PRO A 38 9.67 13.49 8.86
C PRO A 38 8.55 13.00 9.75
N GLY A 39 8.67 11.78 10.22
CA GLY A 39 7.71 11.21 11.14
C GLY A 39 6.51 10.55 10.50
N LEU A 40 6.27 10.77 9.21
CA LEU A 40 5.14 10.17 8.54
C LEU A 40 5.54 8.84 7.92
N THR A 41 4.80 7.78 8.25
CA THR A 41 5.16 6.44 7.82
C THR A 41 3.97 5.71 7.23
N TRP A 42 4.27 4.78 6.33
CA TRP A 42 3.33 3.83 5.77
C TRP A 42 3.80 2.44 6.19
N SER A 43 2.87 1.58 6.55
CA SER A 43 3.21 0.21 6.95
C SER A 43 2.28 -0.75 6.24
N PHE A 44 2.85 -1.68 5.49
CA PHE A 44 2.08 -2.67 4.76
C PHE A 44 2.18 -4.01 5.47
N GLN A 45 1.04 -4.59 5.83
CA GLN A 45 0.98 -5.92 6.43
C GLN A 45 -0.26 -6.64 5.92
N GLY A 46 -0.04 -7.78 5.26
CA GLY A 46 -1.15 -8.53 4.72
C GLY A 46 -1.88 -7.71 3.67
N LYS A 47 -3.09 -7.30 3.96
CA LYS A 47 -3.90 -6.50 3.04
C LYS A 47 -4.22 -5.13 3.62
N ILE A 48 -3.54 -4.77 4.69
CA ILE A 48 -3.80 -3.51 5.39
C ILE A 48 -2.60 -2.59 5.25
N LEU A 49 -2.91 -1.32 5.01
CA LEU A 49 -1.92 -0.26 4.97
C LEU A 49 -2.24 0.68 6.12
N GLU A 50 -1.24 0.94 6.98
CA GLU A 50 -1.41 1.89 8.07
C GLU A 50 -0.57 3.12 7.84
N PHE A 51 -1.14 4.26 8.21
CA PHE A 51 -0.46 5.55 8.14
C PHE A 51 -0.28 6.05 9.56
N ARG A 52 0.95 6.39 9.92
CA ARG A 52 1.23 6.87 11.27
C ARG A 52 2.14 8.07 11.26
N ASP A 53 1.91 8.93 12.25
CA ASP A 53 2.76 10.10 12.47
C ASP A 53 3.39 9.95 13.85
N VAL A 54 4.71 9.73 13.89
CA VAL A 54 5.38 9.52 15.16
C VAL A 54 5.37 10.77 16.02
N ASN A 55 5.11 11.94 15.41
CA ASN A 55 5.03 13.19 16.15
C ASN A 55 3.60 13.52 16.57
N SER A 56 2.66 12.66 16.26
CA SER A 56 1.26 12.79 16.67
C SER A 56 0.58 14.10 16.21
N VAL A 57 1.08 14.69 15.14
CA VAL A 57 0.42 15.86 14.57
C VAL A 57 -0.80 15.45 13.76
N HIS A 58 -0.70 14.31 13.09
CA HIS A 58 -1.81 13.78 12.29
C HIS A 58 -2.32 12.50 12.92
N PRO A 59 -3.61 12.19 12.77
CA PRO A 59 -4.16 10.96 13.34
C PRO A 59 -3.63 9.75 12.62
N ASP A 60 -3.65 8.61 13.31
CA ASP A 60 -3.36 7.33 12.68
C ASP A 60 -4.52 7.00 11.77
N MET A 61 -4.20 6.48 10.60
CA MET A 61 -5.20 6.14 9.61
C MET A 61 -4.86 4.79 9.01
N MET A 62 -5.80 4.19 8.32
CA MET A 62 -5.56 2.91 7.68
C MET A 62 -6.36 2.79 6.41
N ALA A 63 -6.00 1.82 5.60
CA ALA A 63 -6.67 1.56 4.34
C ALA A 63 -6.44 0.11 3.96
N LYS A 64 -7.17 -0.33 2.95
CA LYS A 64 -6.88 -1.58 2.28
C LYS A 64 -6.11 -1.27 1.03
N PHE A 65 -5.43 -2.24 0.48
CA PHE A 65 -4.70 -2.01 -0.75
C PHE A 65 -4.66 -3.26 -1.61
N ARG A 66 -4.46 -3.05 -2.90
CA ARG A 66 -4.21 -4.10 -3.86
C ARG A 66 -2.93 -3.76 -4.60
N HIS A 67 -2.10 -4.76 -4.80
CA HIS A 67 -0.84 -4.62 -5.50
C HIS A 67 -0.89 -5.52 -6.73
N GLU A 68 -0.97 -4.91 -7.90
CA GLU A 68 -1.10 -5.64 -9.16
C GLU A 68 -0.01 -5.16 -10.12
N GLY A 69 1.06 -5.95 -10.24
CA GLY A 69 2.17 -5.55 -11.07
C GLY A 69 2.79 -4.25 -10.57
N ASN A 70 2.78 -3.23 -11.42
CA ASN A 70 3.32 -1.93 -11.04
C ASN A 70 2.25 -0.96 -10.57
N LEU A 71 1.09 -1.48 -10.23
CA LEU A 71 -0.02 -0.66 -9.79
C LEU A 71 -0.33 -0.95 -8.33
N LEU A 72 -0.42 0.11 -7.53
CA LEU A 72 -0.83 0.02 -6.14
C LEU A 72 -2.12 0.81 -5.99
N ILE A 73 -3.18 0.16 -5.53
CA ILE A 73 -4.48 0.79 -5.36
C ILE A 73 -4.78 0.82 -3.87
N VAL A 74 -4.98 2.02 -3.34
CA VAL A 74 -5.29 2.22 -1.92
C VAL A 74 -6.74 2.64 -1.82
N TYR A 75 -7.51 1.93 -1.01
CA TYR A 75 -8.95 2.17 -0.91
C TYR A 75 -9.46 1.87 0.49
N ASP A 76 -10.74 2.15 0.72
CA ASP A 76 -11.39 1.96 2.03
C ASP A 76 -10.62 2.67 3.12
N LEU A 77 -10.45 3.97 2.94
CA LEU A 77 -9.67 4.80 3.86
C LEU A 77 -10.44 5.03 5.13
N ARG A 78 -9.75 4.88 6.27
CA ARG A 78 -10.38 5.02 7.58
C ARG A 78 -9.46 5.77 8.53
N VAL A 79 -10.07 6.51 9.45
CA VAL A 79 -9.35 7.15 10.53
C VAL A 79 -9.56 6.29 11.78
N LEU A 80 -8.50 6.14 12.57
CA LEU A 80 -8.57 5.32 13.77
C LEU A 80 -8.98 6.18 14.95
N ASP A 81 -10.10 5.81 15.58
CA ASP A 81 -10.65 6.54 16.70
C ASP A 81 -10.67 5.59 17.90
N ARG A 82 -10.08 6.03 18.99
CA ARG A 82 -9.98 5.17 20.18
C ARG A 82 -11.32 4.78 20.74
N ASP A 83 -12.25 5.70 20.72
CA ASP A 83 -13.55 5.47 21.36
C ASP A 83 -14.53 4.78 20.45
N ALA A 84 -14.58 5.20 19.20
CA ALA A 84 -15.57 4.71 18.25
C ALA A 84 -15.05 3.63 17.33
N GLY A 85 -13.75 3.30 17.39
CA GLY A 85 -13.14 2.37 16.46
C GLY A 85 -12.79 3.08 15.19
N ASP A 86 -12.46 2.32 14.14
CA ASP A 86 -12.10 2.95 12.88
C ASP A 86 -13.36 3.43 12.17
N GLN A 87 -13.28 4.61 11.59
CA GLN A 87 -14.39 5.25 10.91
C GLN A 87 -13.99 5.61 9.48
N PRO A 88 -14.93 5.53 8.53
CA PRO A 88 -14.62 5.96 7.17
C PRO A 88 -14.20 7.42 7.17
N VAL A 89 -13.20 7.76 6.36
CA VAL A 89 -12.77 9.15 6.28
C VAL A 89 -13.85 10.01 5.62
N THR A 90 -13.90 11.27 6.02
CA THR A 90 -14.83 12.23 5.46
C THR A 90 -14.02 13.43 4.97
N GLU A 91 -14.72 14.43 4.47
CA GLU A 91 -14.07 15.63 3.95
C GLU A 91 -13.17 16.28 5.01
N SER A 92 -13.54 16.15 6.27
CA SER A 92 -12.76 16.77 7.35
C SER A 92 -11.37 16.14 7.48
N GLU A 93 -11.14 14.95 6.92
CA GLU A 93 -9.85 14.30 6.99
C GLU A 93 -8.97 14.56 5.78
N ARG A 94 -9.43 15.36 4.84
CA ARG A 94 -8.70 15.57 3.59
C ARG A 94 -7.28 16.09 3.81
N GLU A 95 -7.11 17.03 4.72
CA GLU A 95 -5.79 17.58 4.98
C GLU A 95 -4.85 16.54 5.58
N ASN A 96 -5.39 15.72 6.49
CA ASN A 96 -4.58 14.68 7.09
C ASN A 96 -4.16 13.64 6.06
N LEU A 97 -5.06 13.28 5.15
CA LEU A 97 -4.73 12.35 4.08
C LEU A 97 -3.66 12.91 3.17
N ARG A 98 -3.72 14.20 2.87
CA ARG A 98 -2.71 14.83 2.03
C ARG A 98 -1.33 14.75 2.65
N ALA A 99 -1.26 14.90 3.96
CA ALA A 99 0.03 14.79 4.64
C ALA A 99 0.65 13.44 4.37
N TYR A 100 -0.16 12.40 4.29
CA TYR A 100 0.32 11.06 3.99
C TYR A 100 0.42 10.77 2.49
N GLY A 101 0.13 11.76 1.66
CA GLY A 101 0.27 11.56 0.22
C GLY A 101 -0.98 11.04 -0.48
N ILE A 102 -2.10 11.01 0.22
CA ILE A 102 -3.36 10.54 -0.35
C ILE A 102 -4.21 11.74 -0.68
N ASN A 103 -4.61 11.84 -1.94
CA ASN A 103 -5.34 13.00 -2.43
C ASN A 103 -6.79 12.70 -2.83
N SER A 104 -7.29 11.56 -2.41
CA SER A 104 -8.67 11.17 -2.69
C SER A 104 -9.26 10.60 -1.41
N LEU A 105 -10.55 10.82 -1.20
CA LEU A 105 -11.24 10.25 -0.05
C LEU A 105 -11.70 8.83 -0.26
N GLU A 106 -11.70 8.35 -1.50
CA GLU A 106 -12.23 7.03 -1.82
C GLU A 106 -11.16 6.06 -2.26
N GLU A 107 -10.45 6.39 -3.30
CA GLU A 107 -9.47 5.47 -3.86
C GLU A 107 -8.35 6.28 -4.50
N GLU A 108 -7.11 5.86 -4.24
CA GLU A 108 -5.95 6.49 -4.84
C GLU A 108 -5.14 5.43 -5.55
N GLN A 109 -4.79 5.68 -6.81
CA GLN A 109 -4.00 4.75 -7.59
C GLN A 109 -2.59 5.30 -7.77
N PHE A 110 -1.62 4.46 -7.55
CA PHE A 110 -0.21 4.82 -7.70
C PHE A 110 0.47 3.91 -8.70
N GLN A 111 1.30 4.49 -9.54
CA GLN A 111 2.23 3.72 -10.34
C GLN A 111 3.46 3.48 -9.48
N ILE A 112 3.91 2.24 -9.40
CA ILE A 112 5.11 1.91 -8.65
C ILE A 112 6.28 2.11 -9.61
N ARG A 113 7.01 3.22 -9.42
CA ARG A 113 8.14 3.54 -10.29
C ARG A 113 9.40 2.83 -9.87
N GLN A 114 9.51 2.56 -8.58
CA GLN A 114 10.64 1.83 -8.03
C GLN A 114 10.21 1.14 -6.76
N LEU A 115 10.65 -0.10 -6.60
CA LEU A 115 10.38 -0.84 -5.36
C LEU A 115 11.52 -1.82 -5.17
N SER A 116 12.26 -1.63 -4.09
CA SER A 116 13.36 -2.52 -3.73
C SER A 116 13.24 -2.80 -2.23
N SER A 117 14.23 -3.50 -1.69
CA SER A 117 14.20 -3.79 -0.26
C SER A 117 14.44 -2.52 0.58
N ASP A 118 14.96 -1.45 -0.01
CA ASP A 118 15.30 -0.24 0.73
C ASP A 118 14.54 1.00 0.30
N ASP A 119 14.14 1.07 -0.96
CA ASP A 119 13.57 2.30 -1.51
C ASP A 119 12.27 2.04 -2.26
N MET A 120 11.39 3.02 -2.22
CA MET A 120 10.14 2.95 -2.97
C MET A 120 9.80 4.32 -3.52
N HIS A 121 9.36 4.34 -4.78
CA HIS A 121 8.89 5.56 -5.42
C HIS A 121 7.53 5.27 -6.02
N LEU A 122 6.53 6.01 -5.55
CA LEU A 122 5.15 5.91 -6.03
C LEU A 122 4.76 7.20 -6.71
N GLU A 123 3.94 7.09 -7.74
CA GLU A 123 3.48 8.27 -8.45
C GLU A 123 1.98 8.19 -8.67
N SER A 124 1.26 9.21 -8.23
CA SER A 124 -0.16 9.34 -8.50
C SER A 124 -0.37 10.47 -9.49
N ASP A 125 -1.62 10.76 -9.82
CA ASP A 125 -1.93 11.89 -10.69
C ASP A 125 -1.54 13.21 -10.04
N SER A 126 -1.47 13.24 -8.72
CA SER A 126 -1.24 14.48 -7.99
C SER A 126 0.21 14.73 -7.63
N GLU A 127 0.97 13.69 -7.32
CA GLU A 127 2.32 13.90 -6.82
C GLU A 127 3.13 12.62 -6.85
N SER A 128 4.43 12.78 -6.62
CA SER A 128 5.36 11.66 -6.47
C SER A 128 5.72 11.53 -5.01
N LEU A 129 5.75 10.30 -4.52
CA LEU A 129 6.09 10.00 -3.14
C LEU A 129 7.32 9.12 -3.10
N TYR A 130 8.25 9.45 -2.23
CA TYR A 130 9.47 8.68 -2.06
C TYR A 130 9.56 8.17 -0.64
N PHE A 131 10.02 6.93 -0.50
CA PHE A 131 10.08 6.27 0.79
C PHE A 131 11.39 5.53 0.97
N GLN A 132 11.79 5.40 2.22
CA GLN A 132 12.92 4.56 2.59
C GLN A 132 12.45 3.55 3.61
N LYS A 133 12.91 2.30 3.49
CA LYS A 133 12.51 1.25 4.41
C LYS A 133 13.19 1.48 5.76
N TYR A 134 12.43 1.22 6.80
CA TYR A 134 12.98 1.25 8.15
C TYR A 134 13.98 0.14 8.33
#